data_cbe45990796d89a5f8c9e62cbba8a895
#
_entry.id   cbe45990796d89a5f8c9e62cbba8a895
#
_cell.length_a   1.000
_cell.length_b   1.000
_cell.length_c   1.000
_cell.angle_alpha   90.00
_cell.angle_beta   90.00
_cell.angle_gamma   90.00
#
_symmetry.space_group_name_H-M   'P 1'
#
loop_
_entity.id
_entity.type
_entity.pdbx_description
1 polymer ?
#
loop_
_entity_poly.entity_id
_entity_poly.type
_entity_poly.pdbx_seq_one_letter_code
_entity_poly.pdbx_strand_id
1 'polypeptide(L)'
;IENFDFIDGIFDLVRTAHANNLKIVVITNQAGIGRGFYSEQQFHQLTSWMCKEFMNQGAPIDKVYFSPFHPTEGLGKYKKDDFSRKPNPGMILQAQQELGLDLENSILIGDKGSDIQAGIAAGLGLNILFSRERPPELTSQVYTKVTSLSEVLPLIKIYGMSL
;
A
#
# COMPACT_ATOMS: atom_id res chain seq x y z
N ILE A 1 -2.92 -1.42 19.22
CA ILE A 1 -3.91 -0.33 18.99
C ILE A 1 -3.44 0.95 19.69
N GLU A 2 -3.01 0.88 20.94
CA GLU A 2 -2.58 2.06 21.72
C GLU A 2 -1.40 2.86 21.10
N ASN A 3 -0.59 2.21 20.28
CA ASN A 3 0.58 2.81 19.60
C ASN A 3 0.39 2.91 18.07
N PHE A 4 -0.86 2.92 17.59
CA PHE A 4 -1.14 3.05 16.16
C PHE A 4 -1.49 4.49 15.84
N ASP A 5 -0.60 5.17 15.11
CA ASP A 5 -0.79 6.56 14.70
C ASP A 5 -1.15 6.62 13.21
N PHE A 6 -2.15 7.40 12.88
CA PHE A 6 -2.50 7.73 11.50
C PHE A 6 -1.63 8.90 11.02
N ILE A 7 -1.10 8.77 9.82
CA ILE A 7 -0.32 9.84 9.19
C ILE A 7 -1.23 11.03 8.89
N ASP A 8 -0.74 12.23 9.17
CA ASP A 8 -1.45 13.47 8.89
C ASP A 8 -1.91 13.54 7.42
N GLY A 9 -3.18 13.87 7.21
CA GLY A 9 -3.79 13.99 5.90
C GLY A 9 -4.25 12.69 5.27
N ILE A 10 -4.07 11.51 5.91
CA ILE A 10 -4.44 10.23 5.31
C ILE A 10 -5.95 10.13 5.03
N PHE A 11 -6.78 10.61 5.92
CA PHE A 11 -8.24 10.57 5.72
C PHE A 11 -8.69 11.53 4.62
N ASP A 12 -8.08 12.73 4.51
CA ASP A 12 -8.34 13.67 3.41
C ASP A 12 -7.93 13.10 2.07
N LEU A 13 -6.78 12.41 2.02
CA LEU A 13 -6.29 11.71 0.85
C LEU A 13 -7.31 10.68 0.36
N VAL A 14 -7.79 9.81 1.25
CA VAL A 14 -8.75 8.74 0.92
C VAL A 14 -10.10 9.34 0.50
N ARG A 15 -10.62 10.34 1.21
CA ARG A 15 -11.85 11.04 0.80
C ARG A 15 -11.72 11.67 -0.58
N THR A 16 -10.58 12.31 -0.87
CA THR A 16 -10.31 12.91 -2.18
C THR A 16 -10.26 11.84 -3.27
N ALA A 17 -9.64 10.70 -3.02
CA ALA A 17 -9.60 9.60 -3.96
C ALA A 17 -11.01 9.07 -4.28
N HIS A 18 -11.83 8.80 -3.27
CA HIS A 18 -13.23 8.37 -3.47
C HIS A 18 -14.06 9.41 -4.22
N ALA A 19 -13.89 10.70 -3.92
CA ALA A 19 -14.57 11.79 -4.65
C ALA A 19 -14.17 11.86 -6.13
N ASN A 20 -13.04 11.24 -6.51
CA ASN A 20 -12.56 11.11 -7.88
C ASN A 20 -12.71 9.68 -8.43
N ASN A 21 -13.62 8.89 -7.89
CA ASN A 21 -13.96 7.52 -8.30
C ASN A 21 -12.80 6.51 -8.24
N LEU A 22 -11.79 6.77 -7.41
CA LEU A 22 -10.70 5.84 -7.18
C LEU A 22 -11.02 4.90 -6.00
N LYS A 23 -10.67 3.62 -6.15
CA LYS A 23 -10.72 2.63 -5.07
C LYS A 23 -9.47 2.72 -4.20
N ILE A 24 -9.63 2.45 -2.91
CA ILE A 24 -8.54 2.44 -1.94
C ILE A 24 -8.19 1.02 -1.54
N VAL A 25 -6.96 0.63 -1.88
CA VAL A 25 -6.42 -0.69 -1.58
C VAL A 25 -5.15 -0.55 -0.75
N VAL A 26 -5.08 -1.29 0.35
CA VAL A 26 -3.88 -1.40 1.17
C VAL A 26 -3.13 -2.68 0.80
N ILE A 27 -1.83 -2.56 0.53
CA ILE A 27 -0.93 -3.69 0.31
C ILE A 27 0.21 -3.62 1.33
N THR A 28 0.43 -4.67 2.13
CA THR A 28 1.38 -4.60 3.23
C THR A 28 2.20 -5.87 3.42
N ASN A 29 3.53 -5.73 3.57
CA ASN A 29 4.38 -6.81 4.04
C ASN A 29 4.23 -6.94 5.55
N GLN A 30 3.83 -8.12 6.01
CA GLN A 30 3.62 -8.45 7.42
C GLN A 30 4.54 -9.60 7.85
N ALA A 31 5.83 -9.47 7.58
CA ALA A 31 6.85 -10.46 7.91
C ALA A 31 6.93 -10.79 9.40
N GLY A 32 6.42 -9.93 10.27
CA GLY A 32 6.31 -10.20 11.70
C GLY A 32 5.46 -11.44 12.01
N ILE A 33 4.44 -11.74 11.18
CA ILE A 33 3.67 -12.98 11.26
C ILE A 33 4.59 -14.17 11.00
N GLY A 34 5.28 -14.14 9.87
CA GLY A 34 6.18 -15.22 9.49
C GLY A 34 7.35 -15.44 10.45
N ARG A 35 7.79 -14.40 11.14
CA ARG A 35 8.85 -14.43 12.16
C ARG A 35 8.33 -14.78 13.57
N GLY A 36 7.03 -14.97 13.73
CA GLY A 36 6.42 -15.35 15.00
C GLY A 36 6.25 -14.22 16.01
N PHE A 37 6.33 -12.96 15.59
CA PHE A 37 6.18 -11.81 16.51
C PHE A 37 4.71 -11.57 16.88
N TYR A 38 3.79 -11.90 15.96
CA TYR A 38 2.34 -11.86 16.15
C TYR A 38 1.66 -12.80 15.17
N SER A 39 0.43 -13.19 15.46
CA SER A 39 -0.35 -14.11 14.61
C SER A 39 -1.10 -13.41 13.50
N GLU A 40 -1.54 -14.15 12.47
CA GLU A 40 -2.49 -13.66 11.47
C GLU A 40 -3.79 -13.16 12.13
N GLN A 41 -4.26 -13.83 13.17
CA GLN A 41 -5.45 -13.41 13.91
C GLN A 41 -5.28 -12.01 14.53
N GLN A 42 -4.14 -11.75 15.17
CA GLN A 42 -3.82 -10.43 15.74
C GLN A 42 -3.72 -9.36 14.64
N PHE A 43 -3.11 -9.69 13.50
CA PHE A 43 -3.09 -8.80 12.35
C PHE A 43 -4.50 -8.49 11.83
N HIS A 44 -5.36 -9.49 11.69
CA HIS A 44 -6.75 -9.27 11.25
C HIS A 44 -7.56 -8.44 12.23
N GLN A 45 -7.36 -8.60 13.54
CA GLN A 45 -7.99 -7.76 14.56
C GLN A 45 -7.58 -6.29 14.43
N LEU A 46 -6.27 -6.03 14.29
CA LEU A 46 -5.75 -4.68 14.08
C LEU A 46 -6.27 -4.07 12.77
N THR A 47 -6.24 -4.84 11.69
CA THR A 47 -6.72 -4.40 10.37
C THR A 47 -8.22 -4.07 10.39
N SER A 48 -9.02 -4.90 11.06
CA SER A 48 -10.46 -4.66 11.20
C SER A 48 -10.74 -3.37 11.98
N TRP A 49 -10.00 -3.13 13.06
CA TRP A 49 -10.07 -1.89 13.81
C TRP A 49 -9.66 -0.69 12.95
N MET A 50 -8.53 -0.77 12.24
CA MET A 50 -8.05 0.29 11.33
C MET A 50 -9.12 0.63 10.27
N CYS A 51 -9.67 -0.36 9.58
CA CYS A 51 -10.70 -0.15 8.56
C CYS A 51 -11.95 0.50 9.15
N LYS A 52 -12.33 0.15 10.38
CA LYS A 52 -13.45 0.79 11.10
C LYS A 52 -13.17 2.26 11.39
N GLU A 53 -11.95 2.61 11.83
CA GLU A 53 -11.57 4.01 12.04
C GLU A 53 -11.59 4.80 10.73
N PHE A 54 -11.08 4.26 9.62
CA PHE A 54 -11.20 4.88 8.31
C PHE A 54 -12.67 5.10 7.90
N MET A 55 -13.53 4.11 8.12
CA MET A 55 -14.96 4.23 7.84
C MET A 55 -15.62 5.34 8.70
N ASN A 56 -15.30 5.41 10.00
CA ASN A 56 -15.78 6.45 10.91
C ASN A 56 -15.39 7.87 10.46
N GLN A 57 -14.26 8.00 9.76
CA GLN A 57 -13.76 9.25 9.19
C GLN A 57 -14.34 9.55 7.79
N GLY A 58 -15.29 8.74 7.28
CA GLY A 58 -15.82 8.88 5.93
C GLY A 58 -14.78 8.60 4.82
N ALA A 59 -13.78 7.79 5.12
CA ALA A 59 -12.66 7.45 4.26
C ALA A 59 -12.49 5.91 4.15
N PRO A 60 -13.50 5.14 3.70
CA PRO A 60 -13.46 3.68 3.73
C PRO A 60 -12.31 3.10 2.90
N ILE A 61 -11.77 1.97 3.36
CA ILE A 61 -10.80 1.16 2.62
C ILE A 61 -11.56 0.03 1.92
N ASP A 62 -11.37 -0.10 0.60
CA ASP A 62 -12.07 -1.11 -0.20
C ASP A 62 -11.53 -2.52 0.03
N LYS A 63 -10.21 -2.67 0.16
CA LYS A 63 -9.58 -3.98 0.38
C LYS A 63 -8.19 -3.85 1.02
N VAL A 64 -7.81 -4.87 1.78
CA VAL A 64 -6.46 -5.01 2.35
C VAL A 64 -5.86 -6.35 1.91
N TYR A 65 -4.64 -6.31 1.36
CA TYR A 65 -3.82 -7.48 1.04
C TYR A 65 -2.55 -7.46 1.88
N PHE A 66 -2.10 -8.62 2.31
CA PHE A 66 -0.87 -8.73 3.09
C PHE A 66 -0.02 -9.93 2.67
N SER A 67 1.28 -9.84 2.93
CA SER A 67 2.22 -10.94 2.75
C SER A 67 2.90 -11.26 4.09
N PRO A 68 2.66 -12.45 4.66
CA PRO A 68 3.28 -12.86 5.92
C PRO A 68 4.68 -13.46 5.72
N PHE A 69 5.13 -13.65 4.49
CA PHE A 69 6.33 -14.41 4.15
C PHE A 69 7.63 -13.60 4.35
N HIS A 70 8.71 -14.33 4.68
CA HIS A 70 10.07 -13.79 4.66
C HIS A 70 11.04 -14.87 4.15
N PRO A 71 11.91 -14.56 3.15
CA PRO A 71 12.72 -15.57 2.48
C PRO A 71 13.72 -16.27 3.41
N THR A 72 14.29 -15.57 4.36
CA THR A 72 15.34 -16.08 5.26
C THR A 72 14.90 -16.24 6.71
N GLU A 73 14.10 -15.29 7.24
CA GLU A 73 13.74 -15.22 8.66
C GLU A 73 12.35 -15.78 8.98
N GLY A 74 11.60 -16.23 7.98
CA GLY A 74 10.32 -16.88 8.17
C GLY A 74 10.46 -18.22 8.86
N LEU A 75 9.46 -18.59 9.66
CA LEU A 75 9.39 -19.87 10.35
C LEU A 75 8.44 -20.82 9.62
N GLY A 76 8.84 -22.08 9.47
CA GLY A 76 8.01 -23.12 8.87
C GLY A 76 7.49 -22.74 7.47
N LYS A 77 6.17 -22.77 7.29
CA LYS A 77 5.50 -22.44 6.02
C LYS A 77 5.73 -21.01 5.54
N TYR A 78 6.13 -20.09 6.42
CA TYR A 78 6.35 -18.69 6.09
C TYR A 78 7.78 -18.38 5.63
N LYS A 79 8.70 -19.34 5.71
CA LYS A 79 10.07 -19.20 5.18
C LYS A 79 10.04 -19.46 3.69
N LYS A 80 9.77 -18.41 2.92
CA LYS A 80 9.54 -18.51 1.49
C LYS A 80 9.77 -17.16 0.82
N ASP A 81 10.43 -17.17 -0.34
CA ASP A 81 10.40 -16.06 -1.27
C ASP A 81 9.07 -16.12 -2.05
N ASP A 82 8.11 -15.35 -1.59
CA ASP A 82 6.75 -15.39 -2.10
C ASP A 82 6.45 -14.22 -3.01
N PHE A 83 5.74 -14.50 -4.11
CA PHE A 83 5.39 -13.48 -5.10
C PHE A 83 4.48 -12.37 -4.53
N SER A 84 3.75 -12.63 -3.45
CA SER A 84 2.96 -11.60 -2.77
C SER A 84 3.81 -10.57 -2.02
N ARG A 85 5.08 -10.91 -1.69
CA ARG A 85 5.94 -10.04 -0.90
C ARG A 85 6.57 -8.94 -1.76
N LYS A 86 6.32 -7.65 -1.43
CA LYS A 86 7.04 -6.52 -2.05
C LYS A 86 8.56 -6.66 -1.81
N PRO A 87 9.41 -6.47 -2.82
CA PRO A 87 9.21 -5.71 -4.06
C PRO A 87 8.48 -6.45 -5.20
N ASN A 88 8.07 -7.71 -5.03
CA ASN A 88 7.28 -8.37 -6.05
C ASN A 88 5.88 -7.75 -6.17
N PRO A 89 5.25 -7.75 -7.36
CA PRO A 89 3.97 -7.10 -7.62
C PRO A 89 2.73 -7.94 -7.24
N GLY A 90 2.90 -9.10 -6.62
CA GLY A 90 1.84 -10.11 -6.47
C GLY A 90 0.56 -9.60 -5.81
N MET A 91 0.65 -8.81 -4.72
CA MET A 91 -0.54 -8.23 -4.08
C MET A 91 -1.26 -7.22 -4.98
N ILE A 92 -0.52 -6.45 -5.78
CA ILE A 92 -1.10 -5.47 -6.72
C ILE A 92 -1.84 -6.19 -7.84
N LEU A 93 -1.23 -7.22 -8.42
CA LEU A 93 -1.85 -8.02 -9.49
C LEU A 93 -3.06 -8.81 -8.99
N GLN A 94 -3.03 -9.30 -7.74
CA GLN A 94 -4.19 -9.90 -7.11
C GLN A 94 -5.34 -8.88 -6.96
N ALA A 95 -5.03 -7.67 -6.48
CA ALA A 95 -6.02 -6.60 -6.38
C ALA A 95 -6.59 -6.23 -7.75
N GLN A 96 -5.76 -6.14 -8.79
CA GLN A 96 -6.20 -5.92 -10.16
C GLN A 96 -7.23 -6.96 -10.60
N GLN A 97 -6.91 -8.22 -10.41
CA GLN A 97 -7.77 -9.32 -10.83
C GLN A 97 -9.10 -9.35 -10.06
N GLU A 98 -9.06 -9.15 -8.74
CA GLU A 98 -10.25 -9.25 -7.89
C GLU A 98 -11.17 -8.03 -8.00
N LEU A 99 -10.62 -6.83 -8.22
CA LEU A 99 -11.36 -5.57 -8.20
C LEU A 99 -11.51 -4.91 -9.57
N GLY A 100 -10.93 -5.51 -10.63
CA GLY A 100 -10.98 -4.96 -11.99
C GLY A 100 -10.26 -3.62 -12.12
N LEU A 101 -9.07 -3.47 -11.50
CA LEU A 101 -8.35 -2.21 -11.46
C LEU A 101 -7.63 -1.93 -12.79
N ASP A 102 -7.66 -0.68 -13.21
CA ASP A 102 -6.82 -0.14 -14.28
C ASP A 102 -5.49 0.33 -13.69
N LEU A 103 -4.43 -0.48 -13.84
CA LEU A 103 -3.13 -0.20 -13.22
C LEU A 103 -2.43 1.01 -13.86
N GLU A 104 -2.60 1.23 -15.17
CA GLU A 104 -2.01 2.40 -15.85
C GLU A 104 -2.60 3.71 -15.34
N ASN A 105 -3.85 3.68 -14.87
CA ASN A 105 -4.55 4.80 -14.25
C ASN A 105 -4.61 4.69 -12.71
N SER A 106 -3.75 3.88 -12.11
CA SER A 106 -3.64 3.71 -10.66
C SER A 106 -2.39 4.37 -10.08
N ILE A 107 -2.49 4.75 -8.81
CA ILE A 107 -1.42 5.40 -8.04
C ILE A 107 -0.99 4.48 -6.91
N LEU A 108 0.31 4.31 -6.73
CA LEU A 108 0.87 3.72 -5.51
C LEU A 108 1.52 4.80 -4.66
N ILE A 109 1.26 4.78 -3.36
CA ILE A 109 1.93 5.61 -2.37
C ILE A 109 2.56 4.67 -1.34
N GLY A 110 3.87 4.77 -1.15
CA GLY A 110 4.60 3.95 -0.20
C GLY A 110 5.79 4.68 0.41
N ASP A 111 6.26 4.21 1.55
CA ASP A 111 7.36 4.82 2.30
C ASP A 111 8.72 4.14 2.06
N LYS A 112 8.72 3.00 1.33
CA LYS A 112 9.92 2.18 1.08
C LYS A 112 10.18 2.00 -0.40
N GLY A 113 11.46 1.79 -0.73
CA GLY A 113 11.87 1.46 -2.09
C GLY A 113 11.19 0.21 -2.63
N SER A 114 10.94 -0.79 -1.78
CA SER A 114 10.22 -2.02 -2.16
C SER A 114 8.77 -1.76 -2.59
N ASP A 115 8.12 -0.71 -2.09
CA ASP A 115 6.77 -0.31 -2.53
C ASP A 115 6.83 0.20 -3.96
N ILE A 116 7.77 1.13 -4.21
CA ILE A 116 7.97 1.72 -5.53
C ILE A 116 8.35 0.66 -6.56
N GLN A 117 9.26 -0.25 -6.21
CA GLN A 117 9.66 -1.36 -7.08
C GLN A 117 8.46 -2.27 -7.42
N ALA A 118 7.61 -2.58 -6.44
CA ALA A 118 6.41 -3.39 -6.68
C ALA A 118 5.42 -2.68 -7.60
N GLY A 119 5.21 -1.38 -7.43
CA GLY A 119 4.34 -0.58 -8.29
C GLY A 119 4.84 -0.51 -9.73
N ILE A 120 6.13 -0.30 -9.93
CA ILE A 120 6.77 -0.30 -11.27
C ILE A 120 6.64 -1.69 -11.91
N ALA A 121 6.94 -2.75 -11.16
CA ALA A 121 6.84 -4.12 -11.65
C ALA A 121 5.40 -4.53 -12.02
N ALA A 122 4.40 -3.94 -11.38
CA ALA A 122 2.99 -4.15 -11.69
C ALA A 122 2.50 -3.29 -12.88
N GLY A 123 3.26 -2.29 -13.31
CA GLY A 123 2.86 -1.37 -14.38
C GLY A 123 1.93 -0.24 -13.93
N LEU A 124 2.03 0.21 -12.67
CA LEU A 124 1.26 1.36 -12.21
C LEU A 124 1.70 2.65 -12.89
N GLY A 125 0.70 3.48 -13.25
CA GLY A 125 0.95 4.74 -13.96
C GLY A 125 1.65 5.80 -13.12
N LEU A 126 1.47 5.79 -11.79
CA LEU A 126 2.15 6.72 -10.89
C LEU A 126 2.61 6.03 -9.61
N ASN A 127 3.90 6.14 -9.32
CA ASN A 127 4.50 5.64 -8.09
C ASN A 127 5.01 6.81 -7.26
N ILE A 128 4.53 6.96 -6.03
CA ILE A 128 4.83 8.06 -5.12
C ILE A 128 5.57 7.53 -3.89
N LEU A 129 6.78 8.02 -3.69
CA LEU A 129 7.56 7.77 -2.48
C LEU A 129 7.25 8.84 -1.43
N PHE A 130 6.62 8.44 -0.33
CA PHE A 130 6.41 9.27 0.85
C PHE A 130 7.61 9.13 1.78
N SER A 131 8.61 9.96 1.59
CA SER A 131 9.85 9.93 2.39
C SER A 131 10.63 11.22 2.28
N ARG A 132 11.35 11.58 3.35
CA ARG A 132 12.34 12.67 3.31
C ARG A 132 13.63 12.24 2.62
N GLU A 133 13.97 10.97 2.69
CA GLU A 133 15.20 10.39 2.15
C GLU A 133 14.93 9.65 0.83
N ARG A 134 15.99 9.41 0.08
CA ARG A 134 15.96 8.56 -1.12
C ARG A 134 16.48 7.19 -0.75
N PRO A 135 15.69 6.13 -0.86
CA PRO A 135 16.17 4.77 -0.66
C PRO A 135 17.27 4.41 -1.66
N PRO A 136 18.39 3.81 -1.21
CA PRO A 136 19.52 3.50 -2.09
C PRO A 136 19.18 2.52 -3.22
N GLU A 137 18.16 1.68 -3.04
CA GLU A 137 17.68 0.74 -4.05
C GLU A 137 16.93 1.41 -5.22
N LEU A 138 16.56 2.69 -5.11
CA LEU A 138 15.86 3.45 -6.15
C LEU A 138 16.84 4.35 -6.93
N THR A 139 17.77 3.77 -7.68
CA THR A 139 18.81 4.53 -8.39
C THR A 139 18.39 5.06 -9.76
N SER A 140 17.58 4.31 -10.50
CA SER A 140 17.22 4.60 -11.90
C SER A 140 15.71 4.57 -12.19
N GLN A 141 14.87 4.29 -11.20
CA GLN A 141 13.43 4.20 -11.37
C GLN A 141 12.78 5.58 -11.46
N VAL A 142 11.69 5.64 -12.22
CA VAL A 142 10.85 6.84 -12.30
C VAL A 142 9.79 6.80 -11.20
N TYR A 143 9.84 7.78 -10.31
CA TYR A 143 8.86 7.95 -9.25
C TYR A 143 8.77 9.42 -8.83
N THR A 144 7.64 9.79 -8.21
CA THR A 144 7.47 11.10 -7.59
C THR A 144 7.78 11.01 -6.10
N LYS A 145 8.51 11.96 -5.56
CA LYS A 145 8.81 12.03 -4.12
C LYS A 145 8.00 13.13 -3.48
N VAL A 146 7.36 12.82 -2.35
CA VAL A 146 6.63 13.77 -1.52
C VAL A 146 7.04 13.63 -0.06
N THR A 147 6.85 14.69 0.71
CA THR A 147 7.12 14.71 2.16
C THR A 147 5.86 14.95 2.99
N SER A 148 4.76 15.26 2.31
CA SER A 148 3.43 15.45 2.89
C SER A 148 2.38 14.78 1.99
N LEU A 149 1.35 14.17 2.58
CA LEU A 149 0.24 13.60 1.82
C LEU A 149 -0.60 14.67 1.11
N SER A 150 -0.58 15.93 1.57
CA SER A 150 -1.24 17.05 0.89
C SER A 150 -0.69 17.31 -0.53
N GLU A 151 0.58 16.98 -0.79
CA GLU A 151 1.20 17.11 -2.10
C GLU A 151 0.63 16.10 -3.12
N VAL A 152 -0.01 15.03 -2.64
CA VAL A 152 -0.63 13.99 -3.49
C VAL A 152 -2.02 14.38 -3.99
N LEU A 153 -2.74 15.25 -3.26
CA LEU A 153 -4.13 15.62 -3.59
C LEU A 153 -4.33 16.14 -5.02
N PRO A 154 -3.46 17.03 -5.56
CA PRO A 154 -3.58 17.47 -6.95
C PRO A 154 -3.38 16.33 -7.95
N LEU A 155 -2.50 15.37 -7.64
CA LEU A 155 -2.19 14.23 -8.52
C LEU A 155 -3.39 13.28 -8.61
N ILE A 156 -4.08 13.03 -7.49
CA ILE A 156 -5.31 12.21 -7.45
C ILE A 156 -6.38 12.77 -8.40
N LYS A 157 -6.55 14.08 -8.43
CA LYS A 157 -7.55 14.73 -9.30
C LYS A 157 -7.26 14.51 -10.78
N ILE A 158 -5.99 14.50 -11.18
CA ILE A 158 -5.59 14.24 -12.56
C ILE A 158 -5.96 12.80 -12.97
N TYR A 159 -5.67 11.82 -12.11
CA TYR A 159 -5.96 10.42 -12.39
C TYR A 159 -7.47 10.11 -12.36
N GLY A 160 -8.24 10.72 -11.47
CA GLY A 160 -9.70 10.52 -11.41
C GLY A 160 -10.47 11.16 -12.58
N MET A 161 -9.88 12.09 -13.31
CA MET A 161 -10.50 12.74 -14.49
C MET A 161 -10.33 11.92 -15.79
N SER A 162 -9.56 10.84 -15.76
CA SER A 162 -9.25 10.02 -16.95
C SER A 162 -10.28 8.91 -17.20
N LEU A 163 -11.42 8.92 -16.51
CA LEU A 163 -12.52 7.96 -16.63
C LEU A 163 -13.71 8.54 -17.40
#